data_bf16b97fba4961380dce8ffce156dfd0
#
_entry.id   bf16b97fba4961380dce8ffce156dfd0
#
_cell.length_a   1.000
_cell.length_b   1.000
_cell.length_c   1.000
_cell.angle_alpha   90.00
_cell.angle_beta   90.00
_cell.angle_gamma   90.00
#
_symmetry.space_group_name_H-M   'P 1'
#
loop_
_entity.id
_entity.type
_entity.pdbx_description
1 polymer ?
#
loop_
_entity_poly.entity_id
_entity_poly.type
_entity_poly.pdbx_seq_one_letter_code
_entity_poly.pdbx_strand_id
1 'polypeptide(L)' 'MSIQIHLPGDVKLSDFEVSMLLAAKLFEMGIISSGQGAKMVGLSKRAFIELLGKYGVSIFQYDIDEVLEDLNNA' A
#
# COMPACT_ATOMS: atom_id res chain seq x y z
N MET A 1 -4.42 0.08 -16.50
CA MET A 1 -3.16 -0.69 -16.71
C MET A 1 -3.20 -1.97 -15.90
N SER A 2 -2.81 -3.08 -16.48
CA SER A 2 -2.69 -4.32 -15.73
C SER A 2 -1.29 -4.87 -15.91
N ILE A 3 -0.79 -5.47 -14.83
CA ILE A 3 0.56 -6.02 -14.78
C ILE A 3 0.47 -7.47 -14.36
N GLN A 4 1.18 -8.32 -15.05
CA GLN A 4 1.26 -9.72 -14.69
C GLN A 4 2.66 -10.04 -14.20
N ILE A 5 2.76 -10.61 -13.00
CA ILE A 5 4.03 -10.93 -12.36
C ILE A 5 4.10 -12.43 -12.14
N HIS A 6 5.19 -13.04 -12.59
CA HIS A 6 5.41 -14.48 -12.42
C HIS A 6 6.49 -14.71 -11.36
N LEU A 7 6.09 -15.38 -10.28
CA LEU A 7 7.03 -15.72 -9.22
C LEU A 7 7.56 -17.14 -9.40
N PRO A 8 8.82 -17.38 -9.01
CA PRO A 8 9.33 -18.76 -8.98
C PRO A 8 8.49 -19.65 -8.07
N GLY A 9 8.42 -20.94 -8.38
CA GLY A 9 7.57 -21.86 -7.63
C GLY A 9 7.95 -22.03 -6.17
N ASP A 10 9.17 -21.69 -5.79
CA ASP A 10 9.65 -21.77 -4.42
C ASP A 10 9.35 -20.52 -3.61
N VAL A 11 8.85 -19.47 -4.23
CA VAL A 11 8.46 -18.24 -3.56
C VAL A 11 6.99 -18.35 -3.12
N LYS A 12 6.75 -18.28 -1.82
CA LYS A 12 5.41 -18.50 -1.27
C LYS A 12 4.75 -17.18 -0.87
N LEU A 13 4.32 -16.42 -1.88
CA LEU A 13 3.59 -15.18 -1.67
C LEU A 13 2.27 -15.24 -2.41
N SER A 14 1.21 -14.73 -1.76
CA SER A 14 -0.09 -14.60 -2.41
C SER A 14 -0.12 -13.39 -3.31
N ASP A 15 -1.10 -13.33 -4.21
CA ASP A 15 -1.29 -12.16 -5.06
C ASP A 15 -1.48 -10.90 -4.24
N PHE A 16 -2.22 -10.99 -3.14
CA PHE A 16 -2.42 -9.86 -2.24
C PHE A 16 -1.11 -9.38 -1.64
N GLU A 17 -0.27 -10.32 -1.18
CA GLU A 17 1.01 -9.96 -0.57
C GLU A 17 1.92 -9.24 -1.57
N VAL A 18 1.99 -9.73 -2.80
CA VAL A 18 2.78 -9.09 -3.84
C VAL A 18 2.26 -7.68 -4.12
N SER A 19 0.94 -7.55 -4.27
CA SER A 19 0.31 -6.26 -4.54
C SER A 19 0.54 -5.29 -3.38
N MET A 20 0.44 -5.77 -2.14
CA MET A 20 0.63 -4.94 -0.97
C MET A 20 2.07 -4.47 -0.84
N LEU A 21 3.04 -5.35 -1.10
CA LEU A 21 4.45 -4.98 -1.07
C LEU A 21 4.75 -3.91 -2.13
N LEU A 22 4.18 -4.07 -3.32
CA LEU A 22 4.38 -3.10 -4.39
C LEU A 22 3.75 -1.75 -4.01
N ALA A 23 2.51 -1.77 -3.56
CA ALA A 23 1.81 -0.54 -3.18
C ALA A 23 2.52 0.16 -2.03
N ALA A 24 3.00 -0.59 -1.05
CA ALA A 24 3.75 -0.03 0.08
C ALA A 24 5.02 0.67 -0.38
N LYS A 25 5.76 0.05 -1.28
CA LYS A 25 7.01 0.64 -1.79
C LYS A 25 6.73 1.89 -2.63
N LEU A 26 5.72 1.83 -3.48
CA LEU A 26 5.36 3.00 -4.29
C LEU A 26 4.90 4.16 -3.42
N PHE A 27 4.16 3.86 -2.36
CA PHE A 27 3.73 4.89 -1.40
C PHE A 27 4.94 5.48 -0.67
N GLU A 28 5.85 4.62 -0.21
CA GLU A 28 7.06 5.06 0.49
C GLU A 28 7.90 5.98 -0.40
N MET A 29 7.97 5.69 -1.68
CA MET A 29 8.73 6.49 -2.65
C MET A 29 8.01 7.76 -3.08
N GLY A 30 6.77 7.96 -2.63
CA GLY A 30 5.99 9.13 -2.99
C GLY A 30 5.38 9.10 -4.39
N ILE A 31 5.35 7.93 -5.01
CA ILE A 31 4.81 7.78 -6.37
C ILE A 31 3.29 7.72 -6.37
N ILE A 32 2.69 7.14 -5.33
CA ILE A 32 1.24 7.04 -5.20
C ILE A 32 0.79 7.58 -3.84
N SER A 33 -0.48 7.99 -3.78
CA SER A 33 -1.11 8.42 -2.53
C SER A 33 -1.63 7.20 -1.76
N SER A 34 -2.04 7.42 -0.50
CA SER A 34 -2.65 6.37 0.30
C SER A 34 -3.94 5.86 -0.33
N GLY A 35 -4.74 6.75 -0.93
CA GLY A 35 -5.96 6.35 -1.62
C GLY A 35 -5.67 5.49 -2.83
N GLN A 36 -4.65 5.84 -3.61
CA GLN A 36 -4.25 5.05 -4.77
C GLN A 36 -3.72 3.69 -4.35
N GLY A 37 -2.91 3.65 -3.29
CA GLY A 37 -2.40 2.40 -2.76
C GLY A 37 -3.51 1.49 -2.26
N ALA A 38 -4.49 2.06 -1.56
CA ALA A 38 -5.63 1.31 -1.07
C ALA A 38 -6.40 0.66 -2.23
N LYS A 39 -6.61 1.42 -3.31
CA LYS A 39 -7.29 0.89 -4.49
C LYS A 39 -6.52 -0.26 -5.14
N MET A 40 -5.20 -0.18 -5.15
CA MET A 40 -4.36 -1.24 -5.74
C MET A 40 -4.59 -2.58 -5.04
N VAL A 41 -4.83 -2.56 -3.75
CA VAL A 41 -4.94 -3.78 -2.95
C VAL A 41 -6.38 -4.09 -2.52
N GLY A 42 -7.35 -3.27 -2.92
CA GLY A 42 -8.75 -3.50 -2.62
C GLY A 42 -9.13 -3.26 -1.18
N LEU A 43 -8.43 -2.34 -0.51
CA LEU A 43 -8.68 -2.00 0.90
C LEU A 43 -9.20 -0.58 1.03
N SER A 44 -9.76 -0.26 2.21
CA SER A 44 -10.02 1.12 2.57
C SER A 44 -8.69 1.82 2.84
N LYS A 45 -8.69 3.16 2.77
CA LYS A 45 -7.50 3.95 3.07
C LYS A 45 -6.98 3.64 4.47
N ARG A 46 -7.89 3.53 5.44
CA ARG A 46 -7.52 3.24 6.81
C ARG A 46 -6.84 1.88 6.95
N ALA A 47 -7.43 0.86 6.34
CA ALA A 47 -6.85 -0.49 6.39
C ALA A 47 -5.49 -0.53 5.72
N PHE A 48 -5.34 0.17 4.57
CA PHE A 48 -4.07 0.25 3.88
C PHE A 48 -3.00 0.88 4.76
N ILE A 49 -3.31 2.01 5.40
CA ILE A 49 -2.37 2.71 6.27
C ILE A 49 -1.98 1.84 7.46
N GLU A 50 -2.94 1.14 8.06
CA GLU A 50 -2.65 0.25 9.18
C GLU A 50 -1.72 -0.89 8.77
N LEU A 51 -1.89 -1.43 7.56
CA LEU A 51 -1.05 -2.50 7.07
C LEU A 51 0.35 -2.04 6.70
N LEU A 52 0.52 -0.78 6.31
CA LEU A 52 1.84 -0.26 5.93
C LEU A 52 2.88 -0.50 7.02
N GLY A 53 2.49 -0.36 8.28
CA GLY A 53 3.39 -0.59 9.40
C GLY A 53 3.92 -2.02 9.44
N LYS A 54 3.09 -2.98 9.05
CA LYS A 54 3.47 -4.40 9.03
C LYS A 54 4.43 -4.72 7.89
N TYR A 55 4.46 -3.86 6.87
CA TYR A 55 5.35 -4.03 5.73
C TYR A 55 6.57 -3.12 5.82
N GLY A 56 6.82 -2.56 7.01
CA GLY A 56 8.03 -1.83 7.27
C GLY A 56 8.05 -0.39 6.76
N VAL A 57 6.90 0.16 6.42
CA VAL A 57 6.80 1.54 5.95
C VAL A 57 6.45 2.43 7.14
N SER A 58 7.26 3.47 7.36
CA SER A 58 6.99 4.44 8.43
C SER A 58 6.05 5.52 7.93
N ILE A 59 4.89 5.64 8.55
CA ILE A 59 3.94 6.71 8.22
C ILE A 59 4.34 8.05 8.83
N PHE A 60 5.34 8.05 9.70
CA PHE A 60 5.84 9.29 10.28
C PHE A 60 6.63 10.15 9.30
N GLN A 61 6.94 9.63 8.13
CA GLN A 61 7.61 10.37 7.07
C GLN A 61 6.64 11.26 6.29
N TYR A 62 5.34 11.10 6.53
CA TYR A 62 4.30 11.78 5.76
C TYR A 62 3.56 12.79 6.62
N ASP A 63 2.89 13.72 5.96
CA ASP A 63 2.11 14.75 6.62
C ASP A 63 0.94 14.10 7.34
N ILE A 64 0.89 14.30 8.67
CA ILE A 64 -0.19 13.74 9.49
C ILE A 64 -1.54 14.29 9.05
N ASP A 65 -1.60 15.57 8.69
CA ASP A 65 -2.84 16.19 8.24
C ASP A 65 -3.36 15.53 6.97
N GLU A 66 -2.47 15.18 6.05
CA GLU A 66 -2.85 14.46 4.82
C GLU A 66 -3.41 13.08 5.15
N VAL A 67 -2.78 12.36 6.06
CA VAL A 67 -3.24 11.04 6.46
C VAL A 67 -4.60 11.13 7.14
N LEU A 68 -4.78 12.08 8.05
CA LEU A 68 -6.04 12.28 8.75
C LEU A 68 -7.15 12.69 7.79
N GLU A 69 -6.84 13.56 6.83
CA GLU A 69 -7.80 13.99 5.83
C GLU A 69 -8.27 12.81 4.99
N ASP A 70 -7.34 11.95 4.56
CA ASP A 70 -7.68 10.73 3.81
C ASP A 70 -8.60 9.82 4.63
N LEU A 71 -8.34 9.66 5.92
CA LEU A 71 -9.16 8.83 6.79
C LEU A 71 -10.55 9.42 6.96
N ASN A 72 -10.66 10.72 7.05
CA ASN A 72 -11.95 11.40 7.21
C ASN A 72 -12.80 11.30 5.94
N ASN A 73 -12.18 11.18 4.79
CA ASN A 73 -12.84 11.12 3.49
C ASN A 73 -13.07 9.70 2.99
N ALA A 74 -12.64 8.72 3.74
CA ALA A 74 -12.74 7.32 3.34
C ALA A 74 -14.16 6.75 3.45
#